data_be1e780529a6cfaae3ba06961f609a20
#
_entry.id   be1e780529a6cfaae3ba06961f609a20
#
_cell.length_a   1.000
_cell.length_b   1.000
_cell.length_c   1.000
_cell.angle_alpha   90.00
_cell.angle_beta   90.00
_cell.angle_gamma   90.00
#
_symmetry.space_group_name_H-M   'P 1'
#
loop_
_entity.id
_entity.type
_entity.pdbx_description
1 polymer ?
#
loop_
_entity_poly.entity_id
_entity_poly.type
_entity_poly.pdbx_seq_one_letter_code
_entity_poly.pdbx_strand_id
1 'polypeptide(L)'
;MKKEELQQNMKDRMQQFEDGGLRLLKKGQKGIVHAIFSRFGLVLLLMLLQVGVLWSVFRWFGELLPHYFGGSVAMSAFMVVYILNSEMDNSAKITWMVTIAILPVVGVPLFFYVKSNIGHNALKKRVTRLTEEARGLQPQPLVAAQELAEADLGAASLARYLHGKGGGFSVYRNTEVTYFPSGEAKFEELLRQLEKAEKYIFLEYFIIDEGLMWGRILEVLARKAAEGVDVRVMYDGTCEFTTLPRDYPSRLEKLGIQCRVFSPVQPFVSTHYNYRDHRKILVIDGKVGFTGGVNLADEYINHIEKYGRWKDAAVMLEGEAVRPLTILFLEMWSILREPEFEKFLSVPPHSVPAEGFAAPYGDCPLDGERVGEMVYIDLLNRAKRYIHIMTPYLILDGELETALKFAAERGVDVHLILPHVPDKKFAYALAKTHYKSLLDSGVKISEWLPGFVHAKVFVVDDSEAVVGTINLDYRSLYHHFENAVWMKDTTCIPAIEKDFQKTLEFCRDVEPTRESIWEGKVLLHLAGILLKVIAPLL
;
A
#
# COMPACT_ATOMS: atom_id res chain seq x y z
N MET A 1 -9.70 -18.84 34.00
CA MET A 1 -9.10 -19.97 33.29
C MET A 1 -7.64 -20.01 33.68
N LYS A 2 -7.15 -21.11 34.24
CA LYS A 2 -5.75 -21.19 34.72
C LYS A 2 -4.79 -21.20 33.53
N LYS A 3 -3.62 -20.59 33.68
CA LYS A 3 -2.56 -20.45 32.66
C LYS A 3 -2.21 -21.83 32.02
N GLU A 4 -2.26 -22.89 32.80
CA GLU A 4 -2.04 -24.26 32.37
C GLU A 4 -3.15 -24.83 31.46
N GLU A 5 -4.43 -24.50 31.71
CA GLU A 5 -5.55 -24.88 30.83
C GLU A 5 -5.50 -24.18 29.47
N LEU A 6 -5.02 -22.94 29.44
CA LEU A 6 -4.81 -22.21 28.20
C LEU A 6 -3.68 -22.85 27.36
N GLN A 7 -2.58 -23.20 28.02
CA GLN A 7 -1.44 -23.87 27.37
C GLN A 7 -1.78 -25.29 26.89
N GLN A 8 -2.56 -26.06 27.67
CA GLN A 8 -2.99 -27.40 27.27
C GLN A 8 -4.00 -27.33 26.11
N ASN A 9 -4.97 -26.41 26.14
CA ASN A 9 -5.89 -26.15 25.03
C ASN A 9 -5.19 -25.64 23.76
N MET A 10 -4.07 -24.93 23.90
CA MET A 10 -3.23 -24.52 22.78
C MET A 10 -2.56 -25.72 22.12
N LYS A 11 -1.94 -26.62 22.88
CA LYS A 11 -1.27 -27.83 22.37
C LYS A 11 -2.23 -28.78 21.64
N ASP A 12 -3.44 -28.95 22.15
CA ASP A 12 -4.42 -29.89 21.58
C ASP A 12 -5.13 -29.39 20.33
N ARG A 13 -5.03 -28.09 20.00
CA ARG A 13 -5.78 -27.45 18.90
C ARG A 13 -4.93 -26.89 17.77
N MET A 14 -3.61 -26.90 17.89
CA MET A 14 -2.70 -26.29 16.93
C MET A 14 -1.75 -27.33 16.33
N GLN A 15 -1.60 -27.23 15.02
CA GLN A 15 -0.58 -27.99 14.30
C GLN A 15 0.69 -27.14 14.24
N GLN A 16 1.81 -27.67 14.74
CA GLN A 16 3.13 -27.03 14.59
C GLN A 16 3.71 -27.31 13.20
N PHE A 17 4.52 -26.40 12.69
CA PHE A 17 5.35 -26.65 11.53
C PHE A 17 6.49 -27.61 11.88
N GLU A 18 7.01 -28.34 10.88
CA GLU A 18 8.19 -29.17 11.02
C GLU A 18 9.40 -28.38 11.53
N ASP A 19 9.50 -27.09 11.11
CA ASP A 19 10.55 -26.14 11.53
C ASP A 19 10.19 -25.30 12.77
N GLY A 20 9.06 -25.61 13.44
CA GLY A 20 8.49 -24.84 14.57
C GLY A 20 7.59 -23.69 14.11
N GLY A 21 6.74 -23.22 15.01
CA GLY A 21 5.72 -22.18 14.74
C GLY A 21 4.30 -22.73 14.90
N LEU A 22 3.32 -21.83 15.06
CA LEU A 22 1.92 -22.16 15.29
C LEU A 22 1.09 -22.03 14.02
N ARG A 23 0.18 -22.98 13.81
CA ARG A 23 -0.75 -23.00 12.69
C ARG A 23 -2.19 -23.21 13.16
N LEU A 24 -3.10 -22.34 12.72
CA LEU A 24 -4.52 -22.41 13.07
C LEU A 24 -5.37 -23.12 12.00
N LEU A 25 -4.82 -23.35 10.80
CA LEU A 25 -5.48 -24.05 9.70
C LEU A 25 -4.91 -25.46 9.50
N LYS A 26 -5.78 -26.43 9.22
CA LYS A 26 -5.34 -27.79 8.87
C LYS A 26 -4.78 -27.83 7.45
N LYS A 27 -3.64 -28.53 7.27
CA LYS A 27 -3.02 -28.77 5.97
C LYS A 27 -4.05 -29.44 5.02
N GLY A 28 -4.34 -28.85 3.85
CA GLY A 28 -5.19 -29.49 2.83
C GLY A 28 -6.57 -28.86 2.58
N GLN A 29 -6.93 -27.74 3.22
CA GLN A 29 -8.21 -27.05 2.96
C GLN A 29 -8.21 -26.18 1.68
N LYS A 30 -7.12 -26.16 0.92
CA LYS A 30 -7.02 -25.42 -0.36
C LYS A 30 -7.25 -26.39 -1.54
N GLY A 31 -8.49 -26.56 -2.00
CA GLY A 31 -8.83 -27.34 -3.20
C GLY A 31 -9.68 -26.50 -4.16
N ILE A 32 -9.57 -26.75 -5.49
CA ILE A 32 -10.32 -26.04 -6.54
C ILE A 32 -11.84 -26.09 -6.29
N VAL A 33 -12.36 -27.20 -5.76
CA VAL A 33 -13.77 -27.35 -5.39
C VAL A 33 -14.14 -26.40 -4.23
N HIS A 34 -13.24 -26.21 -3.27
CA HIS A 34 -13.45 -25.24 -2.20
C HIS A 34 -13.40 -23.79 -2.71
N ALA A 35 -12.60 -23.50 -3.73
CA ALA A 35 -12.58 -22.16 -4.36
C ALA A 35 -13.88 -21.86 -5.14
N ILE A 36 -14.47 -22.86 -5.82
CA ILE A 36 -15.74 -22.68 -6.58
C ILE A 36 -16.94 -22.55 -5.62
N PHE A 37 -16.99 -23.35 -4.56
CA PHE A 37 -18.04 -23.29 -3.52
C PHE A 37 -17.66 -22.36 -2.35
N SER A 38 -16.50 -21.70 -2.45
CA SER A 38 -16.09 -20.64 -1.54
C SER A 38 -16.94 -19.38 -1.81
N ARG A 39 -16.89 -18.44 -0.89
CA ARG A 39 -17.53 -17.13 -1.08
C ARG A 39 -17.04 -16.38 -2.30
N PHE A 40 -15.80 -16.62 -2.75
CA PHE A 40 -15.30 -16.08 -4.01
C PHE A 40 -16.17 -16.54 -5.19
N GLY A 41 -16.47 -17.83 -5.29
CA GLY A 41 -17.38 -18.35 -6.32
C GLY A 41 -18.80 -17.78 -6.19
N LEU A 42 -19.33 -17.68 -4.97
CA LEU A 42 -20.63 -17.07 -4.70
C LEU A 42 -20.65 -15.57 -5.04
N VAL A 43 -19.63 -14.83 -4.60
CA VAL A 43 -19.49 -13.39 -4.90
C VAL A 43 -19.35 -13.17 -6.41
N LEU A 44 -18.51 -13.96 -7.07
CA LEU A 44 -18.34 -13.88 -8.52
C LEU A 44 -19.64 -14.20 -9.25
N LEU A 45 -20.37 -15.24 -8.82
CA LEU A 45 -21.70 -15.57 -9.38
C LEU A 45 -22.70 -14.45 -9.20
N LEU A 46 -22.78 -13.86 -8.00
CA LEU A 46 -23.67 -12.74 -7.71
C LEU A 46 -23.27 -11.47 -8.49
N MET A 47 -21.97 -11.22 -8.65
CA MET A 47 -21.48 -10.14 -9.52
C MET A 47 -21.86 -10.36 -10.98
N LEU A 48 -21.68 -11.56 -11.52
CA LEU A 48 -22.08 -11.90 -12.88
C LEU A 48 -23.59 -11.79 -13.07
N LEU A 49 -24.39 -12.23 -12.08
CA LEU A 49 -25.83 -12.09 -12.08
C LEU A 49 -26.25 -10.61 -12.04
N GLN A 50 -25.59 -9.79 -11.23
CA GLN A 50 -25.82 -8.34 -11.16
C GLN A 50 -25.47 -7.65 -12.49
N VAL A 51 -24.34 -8.02 -13.12
CA VAL A 51 -23.98 -7.53 -14.46
C VAL A 51 -25.02 -7.98 -15.49
N GLY A 52 -25.49 -9.22 -15.42
CA GLY A 52 -26.55 -9.73 -16.29
C GLY A 52 -27.88 -8.99 -16.13
N VAL A 53 -28.29 -8.68 -14.90
CA VAL A 53 -29.46 -7.86 -14.60
C VAL A 53 -29.30 -6.45 -15.13
N LEU A 54 -28.17 -5.81 -14.87
CA LEU A 54 -27.86 -4.47 -15.41
C LEU A 54 -27.89 -4.48 -16.94
N TRP A 55 -27.24 -5.47 -17.58
CA TRP A 55 -27.27 -5.64 -19.03
C TRP A 55 -28.70 -5.79 -19.56
N SER A 56 -29.55 -6.61 -18.92
CA SER A 56 -30.95 -6.82 -19.32
C SER A 56 -31.77 -5.53 -19.17
N VAL A 57 -31.58 -4.79 -18.07
CA VAL A 57 -32.23 -3.49 -17.87
C VAL A 57 -31.80 -2.49 -18.94
N PHE A 58 -30.50 -2.43 -19.28
CA PHE A 58 -30.00 -1.54 -20.33
C PHE A 58 -30.51 -1.90 -21.72
N ARG A 59 -30.59 -3.21 -22.04
CA ARG A 59 -31.16 -3.68 -23.29
C ARG A 59 -32.63 -3.30 -23.40
N TRP A 60 -33.41 -3.50 -22.33
CA TRP A 60 -34.81 -3.12 -22.24
C TRP A 60 -35.02 -1.59 -22.39
N PHE A 61 -34.17 -0.77 -21.74
CA PHE A 61 -34.17 0.69 -21.94
C PHE A 61 -33.81 1.10 -23.36
N GLY A 62 -32.89 0.41 -24.04
CA GLY A 62 -32.51 0.66 -25.41
C GLY A 62 -33.67 0.40 -26.40
N GLU A 63 -34.54 -0.56 -26.11
CA GLU A 63 -35.73 -0.87 -26.92
C GLU A 63 -36.91 0.12 -26.71
N LEU A 64 -36.96 0.78 -25.51
CA LEU A 64 -38.00 1.76 -25.16
C LEU A 64 -37.72 3.18 -25.65
N LEU A 65 -36.52 3.50 -26.17
CA LEU A 65 -36.14 4.82 -26.63
C LEU A 65 -36.18 4.92 -28.17
N PRO A 66 -37.32 5.23 -28.80
CA PRO A 66 -37.44 5.31 -30.26
C PRO A 66 -36.63 6.43 -30.94
N HIS A 67 -36.04 7.33 -30.15
CA HIS A 67 -35.14 8.41 -30.61
C HIS A 67 -33.69 8.22 -30.10
N TYR A 68 -33.24 6.99 -30.08
CA TYR A 68 -31.98 6.57 -29.50
C TYR A 68 -30.75 7.42 -29.92
N PHE A 69 -30.62 7.72 -31.22
CA PHE A 69 -29.44 8.44 -31.71
C PHE A 69 -29.37 9.91 -31.24
N GLY A 70 -30.45 10.67 -31.31
CA GLY A 70 -30.45 12.06 -30.88
C GLY A 70 -30.30 12.24 -29.35
N GLY A 71 -30.99 11.37 -28.59
CA GLY A 71 -30.92 11.37 -27.12
C GLY A 71 -29.56 10.93 -26.57
N SER A 72 -28.93 9.92 -27.19
CA SER A 72 -27.61 9.44 -26.76
C SER A 72 -26.50 10.46 -27.03
N VAL A 73 -26.54 11.15 -28.17
CA VAL A 73 -25.57 12.23 -28.48
C VAL A 73 -25.72 13.41 -27.53
N ALA A 74 -26.95 13.86 -27.27
CA ALA A 74 -27.22 14.93 -26.32
C ALA A 74 -26.77 14.55 -24.89
N MET A 75 -27.05 13.32 -24.46
CA MET A 75 -26.62 12.80 -23.17
C MET A 75 -25.08 12.73 -23.07
N SER A 76 -24.39 12.23 -24.10
CA SER A 76 -22.92 12.21 -24.14
C SER A 76 -22.32 13.59 -24.10
N ALA A 77 -22.86 14.54 -24.88
CA ALA A 77 -22.41 15.93 -24.87
C ALA A 77 -22.58 16.59 -23.50
N PHE A 78 -23.74 16.39 -22.86
CA PHE A 78 -23.96 16.86 -21.48
C PHE A 78 -22.96 16.26 -20.50
N MET A 79 -22.72 14.94 -20.58
CA MET A 79 -21.80 14.25 -19.70
C MET A 79 -20.34 14.67 -19.91
N VAL A 80 -19.93 14.95 -21.15
CA VAL A 80 -18.60 15.51 -21.43
C VAL A 80 -18.42 16.85 -20.73
N VAL A 81 -19.38 17.77 -20.85
CA VAL A 81 -19.34 19.07 -20.16
C VAL A 81 -19.31 18.88 -18.65
N TYR A 82 -20.15 17.98 -18.12
CA TYR A 82 -20.20 17.68 -16.68
C TYR A 82 -18.87 17.11 -16.15
N ILE A 83 -18.27 16.13 -16.86
CA ILE A 83 -17.01 15.49 -16.45
C ILE A 83 -15.85 16.48 -16.55
N LEU A 84 -15.76 17.30 -17.59
CA LEU A 84 -14.71 18.31 -17.74
C LEU A 84 -14.70 19.31 -16.57
N ASN A 85 -15.88 19.68 -16.06
CA ASN A 85 -16.02 20.58 -14.91
C ASN A 85 -15.97 19.86 -13.54
N SER A 86 -15.74 18.55 -13.48
CA SER A 86 -15.59 17.82 -12.22
C SER A 86 -14.17 17.95 -11.68
N GLU A 87 -13.98 17.71 -10.37
CA GLU A 87 -12.67 17.72 -9.69
C GLU A 87 -11.92 16.37 -9.81
N MET A 88 -12.27 15.55 -10.79
CA MET A 88 -11.59 14.26 -11.01
C MET A 88 -10.21 14.47 -11.64
N ASP A 89 -9.32 13.50 -11.42
CA ASP A 89 -8.06 13.39 -12.16
C ASP A 89 -8.28 13.38 -13.69
N ASN A 90 -7.36 13.99 -14.44
CA ASN A 90 -7.50 14.15 -15.88
C ASN A 90 -7.54 12.81 -16.64
N SER A 91 -6.79 11.82 -16.20
CA SER A 91 -6.78 10.50 -16.81
C SER A 91 -8.12 9.76 -16.57
N ALA A 92 -8.67 9.88 -15.37
CA ALA A 92 -10.00 9.36 -15.05
C ALA A 92 -11.10 10.09 -15.84
N LYS A 93 -11.01 11.41 -16.04
CA LYS A 93 -11.94 12.15 -16.95
C LYS A 93 -11.92 11.59 -18.35
N ILE A 94 -10.73 11.39 -18.92
CA ILE A 94 -10.57 10.83 -20.28
C ILE A 94 -11.19 9.43 -20.36
N THR A 95 -10.89 8.56 -19.39
CA THR A 95 -11.42 7.20 -19.33
C THR A 95 -12.95 7.19 -19.32
N TRP A 96 -13.57 8.03 -18.49
CA TRP A 96 -15.03 8.13 -18.44
C TRP A 96 -15.63 8.73 -19.70
N MET A 97 -15.00 9.74 -20.28
CA MET A 97 -15.46 10.33 -21.55
C MET A 97 -15.41 9.30 -22.68
N VAL A 98 -14.35 8.52 -22.80
CA VAL A 98 -14.22 7.43 -23.78
C VAL A 98 -15.28 6.35 -23.53
N THR A 99 -15.46 5.92 -22.29
CA THR A 99 -16.46 4.90 -21.91
C THR A 99 -17.88 5.35 -22.28
N ILE A 100 -18.23 6.60 -21.97
CA ILE A 100 -19.55 7.17 -22.27
C ILE A 100 -19.75 7.42 -23.78
N ALA A 101 -18.68 7.81 -24.50
CA ALA A 101 -18.76 7.99 -25.94
C ALA A 101 -19.02 6.67 -26.68
N ILE A 102 -18.41 5.56 -26.22
CA ILE A 102 -18.58 4.23 -26.82
C ILE A 102 -19.91 3.59 -26.38
N LEU A 103 -20.26 3.69 -25.11
CA LEU A 103 -21.40 3.03 -24.48
C LEU A 103 -22.25 4.01 -23.64
N PRO A 104 -22.91 5.02 -24.25
CA PRO A 104 -23.57 6.09 -23.51
C PRO A 104 -24.66 5.59 -22.55
N VAL A 105 -25.46 4.64 -22.98
CA VAL A 105 -26.58 4.09 -22.18
C VAL A 105 -26.08 3.30 -20.96
N VAL A 106 -24.92 2.68 -21.03
CA VAL A 106 -24.29 1.94 -19.92
C VAL A 106 -23.35 2.84 -19.12
N GLY A 107 -22.53 3.62 -19.82
CA GLY A 107 -21.48 4.44 -19.23
C GLY A 107 -22.00 5.53 -18.30
N VAL A 108 -23.11 6.19 -18.66
CA VAL A 108 -23.68 7.26 -17.83
C VAL A 108 -24.21 6.73 -16.49
N PRO A 109 -25.09 5.72 -16.44
CA PRO A 109 -25.50 5.13 -15.17
C PRO A 109 -24.35 4.55 -14.37
N LEU A 110 -23.38 3.88 -15.03
CA LEU A 110 -22.21 3.34 -14.37
C LEU A 110 -21.35 4.46 -13.75
N PHE A 111 -21.17 5.57 -14.46
CA PHE A 111 -20.48 6.73 -13.93
C PHE A 111 -21.13 7.25 -12.63
N PHE A 112 -22.44 7.48 -12.66
CA PHE A 112 -23.17 7.95 -11.47
C PHE A 112 -23.18 6.92 -10.35
N TYR A 113 -23.26 5.63 -10.68
CA TYR A 113 -23.16 4.55 -9.71
C TYR A 113 -21.80 4.55 -9.01
N VAL A 114 -20.71 4.62 -9.77
CA VAL A 114 -19.34 4.71 -9.21
C VAL A 114 -19.15 6.00 -8.41
N LYS A 115 -19.68 7.13 -8.91
CA LYS A 115 -19.57 8.44 -8.25
C LYS A 115 -20.50 8.59 -7.03
N SER A 116 -21.61 7.84 -6.96
CA SER A 116 -22.65 8.04 -5.94
C SER A 116 -22.18 7.78 -4.51
N ASN A 117 -21.02 7.13 -4.33
CA ASN A 117 -20.45 6.84 -3.01
C ASN A 117 -21.46 6.29 -2.01
N ILE A 118 -22.49 5.57 -2.49
CA ILE A 118 -23.51 4.96 -1.64
C ILE A 118 -22.81 3.98 -0.68
N GLY A 119 -22.87 4.27 0.60
CA GLY A 119 -22.16 3.52 1.64
C GLY A 119 -20.79 4.07 2.06
N HIS A 120 -20.13 4.93 1.25
CA HIS A 120 -18.84 5.54 1.60
C HIS A 120 -18.96 6.74 2.54
N ASN A 121 -20.06 7.48 2.47
CA ASN A 121 -20.20 8.72 3.22
C ASN A 121 -20.05 8.51 4.74
N ALA A 122 -20.52 7.39 5.26
CA ALA A 122 -20.37 7.05 6.69
C ALA A 122 -18.91 6.74 7.03
N LEU A 123 -18.25 5.92 6.21
CA LEU A 123 -16.82 5.61 6.38
C LEU A 123 -15.97 6.87 6.23
N LYS A 124 -16.19 7.65 5.17
CA LYS A 124 -15.48 8.91 4.95
C LYS A 124 -15.62 9.85 6.15
N LYS A 125 -16.84 10.12 6.62
CA LYS A 125 -17.07 10.97 7.79
C LYS A 125 -16.36 10.43 9.04
N ARG A 126 -16.39 9.11 9.24
CA ARG A 126 -15.73 8.50 10.40
C ARG A 126 -14.22 8.62 10.31
N VAL A 127 -13.62 8.31 9.16
CA VAL A 127 -12.18 8.44 8.94
C VAL A 127 -11.74 9.89 9.08
N THR A 128 -12.41 10.85 8.40
CA THR A 128 -12.08 12.28 8.51
C THR A 128 -12.09 12.75 9.97
N ARG A 129 -13.12 12.36 10.74
CA ARG A 129 -13.18 12.71 12.17
C ARG A 129 -12.00 12.12 12.95
N LEU A 130 -11.65 10.85 12.74
CA LEU A 130 -10.53 10.20 13.42
C LEU A 130 -9.20 10.85 13.06
N THR A 131 -8.99 11.18 11.78
CA THR A 131 -7.79 11.89 11.32
C THR A 131 -7.70 13.30 11.92
N GLU A 132 -8.81 14.03 12.03
CA GLU A 132 -8.84 15.34 12.69
C GLU A 132 -8.52 15.23 14.20
N GLU A 133 -9.11 14.26 14.89
CA GLU A 133 -8.79 13.98 16.30
C GLU A 133 -7.31 13.61 16.47
N ALA A 134 -6.77 12.76 15.59
CA ALA A 134 -5.39 12.31 15.60
C ALA A 134 -4.38 13.43 15.32
N ARG A 135 -4.69 14.36 14.42
CA ARG A 135 -3.86 15.55 14.16
C ARG A 135 -3.61 16.36 15.42
N GLY A 136 -4.63 16.54 16.26
CA GLY A 136 -4.51 17.25 17.54
C GLY A 136 -3.60 16.55 18.57
N LEU A 137 -3.32 15.27 18.37
CA LEU A 137 -2.51 14.46 19.29
C LEU A 137 -1.04 14.32 18.83
N GLN A 138 -0.73 14.77 17.61
CA GLN A 138 0.64 14.81 17.12
C GLN A 138 1.36 16.04 17.67
N PRO A 139 2.44 15.88 18.48
CA PRO A 139 3.20 17.02 18.92
C PRO A 139 3.88 17.68 17.71
N GLN A 140 3.98 19.00 17.74
CA GLN A 140 4.93 19.69 16.85
C GLN A 140 6.30 19.66 17.56
N PRO A 141 7.28 18.89 17.10
CA PRO A 141 8.65 19.04 17.56
C PRO A 141 9.21 20.31 16.91
N LEU A 142 8.86 21.47 17.48
CA LEU A 142 9.24 22.78 16.97
C LEU A 142 10.75 22.89 16.77
N VAL A 143 11.53 22.30 17.68
CA VAL A 143 13.00 22.28 17.61
C VAL A 143 13.49 21.53 16.38
N ALA A 144 12.99 20.31 16.14
CA ALA A 144 13.40 19.51 14.98
C ALA A 144 13.02 20.19 13.66
N ALA A 145 11.83 20.79 13.60
CA ALA A 145 11.37 21.52 12.40
C ALA A 145 12.22 22.79 12.15
N GLN A 146 12.64 23.48 13.21
CA GLN A 146 13.49 24.66 13.13
C GLN A 146 14.92 24.30 12.70
N GLU A 147 15.52 23.28 13.31
CA GLU A 147 16.85 22.77 12.93
C GLU A 147 16.88 22.28 11.48
N LEU A 148 15.82 21.61 11.03
CA LEU A 148 15.68 21.20 9.63
C LEU A 148 15.62 22.42 8.70
N ALA A 149 14.91 23.49 9.09
CA ALA A 149 14.81 24.71 8.29
C ALA A 149 16.15 25.47 8.20
N GLU A 150 16.97 25.41 9.23
CA GLU A 150 18.33 25.97 9.24
C GLU A 150 19.28 25.14 8.35
N ALA A 151 19.10 23.82 8.29
CA ALA A 151 19.94 22.93 7.53
C ALA A 151 19.55 22.87 6.03
N ASP A 152 18.25 22.78 5.71
CA ASP A 152 17.73 22.60 4.35
C ASP A 152 16.31 23.15 4.21
N LEU A 153 16.17 24.31 3.56
CA LEU A 153 14.88 24.98 3.32
C LEU A 153 13.94 24.16 2.44
N GLY A 154 14.48 23.37 1.49
CA GLY A 154 13.67 22.51 0.63
C GLY A 154 13.05 21.36 1.43
N ALA A 155 13.86 20.66 2.23
CA ALA A 155 13.40 19.61 3.12
C ALA A 155 12.41 20.15 4.18
N ALA A 156 12.66 21.34 4.71
CA ALA A 156 11.73 22.01 5.64
C ALA A 156 10.40 22.39 4.99
N SER A 157 10.40 22.67 3.68
CA SER A 157 9.17 22.92 2.93
C SER A 157 8.31 21.66 2.84
N LEU A 158 8.92 20.50 2.55
CA LEU A 158 8.25 19.20 2.57
C LEU A 158 7.71 18.87 3.97
N ALA A 159 8.53 19.04 5.01
CA ALA A 159 8.10 18.82 6.40
C ALA A 159 6.89 19.71 6.78
N ARG A 160 6.86 20.94 6.31
CA ARG A 160 5.74 21.87 6.51
C ARG A 160 4.48 21.40 5.79
N TYR A 161 4.61 20.88 4.57
CA TYR A 161 3.49 20.27 3.85
C TYR A 161 2.94 19.06 4.60
N LEU A 162 3.80 18.12 5.01
CA LEU A 162 3.39 16.93 5.76
C LEU A 162 2.67 17.29 7.07
N HIS A 163 3.17 18.29 7.79
CA HIS A 163 2.54 18.77 9.02
C HIS A 163 1.21 19.50 8.75
N GLY A 164 1.12 20.24 7.66
CA GLY A 164 -0.06 21.03 7.30
C GLY A 164 -1.10 20.18 6.56
N LYS A 165 -1.13 20.31 5.24
CA LYS A 165 -2.11 19.65 4.36
C LYS A 165 -1.91 18.15 4.26
N GLY A 166 -0.67 17.67 4.37
CA GLY A 166 -0.31 16.26 4.27
C GLY A 166 -0.75 15.36 5.43
N GLY A 167 -1.58 15.82 6.37
CA GLY A 167 -2.18 14.95 7.38
C GLY A 167 -1.75 15.18 8.83
N GLY A 168 -0.92 16.22 9.12
CA GLY A 168 -0.47 16.54 10.47
C GLY A 168 0.80 15.80 10.89
N PHE A 169 1.52 15.17 9.96
CA PHE A 169 2.73 14.39 10.25
C PHE A 169 3.92 15.30 10.51
N SER A 170 4.56 15.11 11.65
CA SER A 170 5.70 15.92 12.08
C SER A 170 7.02 15.25 11.72
N VAL A 171 8.08 16.05 11.65
CA VAL A 171 9.46 15.57 11.55
C VAL A 171 10.05 15.39 12.95
N TYR A 172 10.81 14.32 13.16
CA TYR A 172 11.43 13.94 14.41
C TYR A 172 12.93 13.77 14.24
N ARG A 173 13.69 14.07 15.30
CA ARG A 173 15.14 13.92 15.31
C ARG A 173 15.61 12.71 16.14
N ASN A 174 15.11 12.57 17.34
CA ASN A 174 15.55 11.57 18.30
C ASN A 174 15.00 10.16 17.98
N THR A 175 15.40 9.64 16.82
CA THR A 175 14.93 8.36 16.31
C THR A 175 16.02 7.68 15.49
N GLU A 176 16.49 6.54 15.95
CA GLU A 176 17.36 5.66 15.17
C GLU A 176 16.54 4.96 14.07
N VAL A 177 17.07 4.94 12.85
CA VAL A 177 16.43 4.25 11.71
C VAL A 177 17.36 3.16 11.20
N THR A 178 16.87 1.92 11.22
CA THR A 178 17.57 0.76 10.68
C THR A 178 16.91 0.33 9.36
N TYR A 179 17.68 0.20 8.29
CA TYR A 179 17.21 -0.29 7.00
C TYR A 179 17.44 -1.79 6.84
N PHE A 180 16.46 -2.49 6.28
CA PHE A 180 16.52 -3.91 5.94
C PHE A 180 16.42 -4.09 4.42
N PRO A 181 17.46 -4.65 3.77
CA PRO A 181 17.49 -4.84 2.32
C PRO A 181 16.70 -6.08 1.86
N SER A 182 16.07 -6.81 2.78
CA SER A 182 15.27 -8.00 2.46
C SER A 182 14.25 -8.32 3.54
N GLY A 183 13.26 -9.15 3.17
CA GLY A 183 12.25 -9.63 4.12
C GLY A 183 12.84 -10.55 5.18
N GLU A 184 13.85 -11.35 4.84
CA GLU A 184 14.53 -12.24 5.78
C GLU A 184 15.19 -11.43 6.91
N ALA A 185 15.96 -10.39 6.57
CA ALA A 185 16.63 -9.54 7.54
C ALA A 185 15.63 -8.82 8.46
N LYS A 186 14.52 -8.30 7.86
CA LYS A 186 13.42 -7.73 8.64
C LYS A 186 12.81 -8.75 9.59
N PHE A 187 12.55 -9.97 9.13
CA PHE A 187 11.86 -11.01 9.88
C PHE A 187 12.63 -11.44 11.13
N GLU A 188 13.95 -11.64 11.01
CA GLU A 188 14.82 -11.97 12.13
C GLU A 188 14.77 -10.88 13.21
N GLU A 189 14.92 -9.61 12.82
CA GLU A 189 14.87 -8.50 13.76
C GLU A 189 13.47 -8.30 14.35
N LEU A 190 12.42 -8.48 13.55
CA LEU A 190 11.03 -8.38 13.99
C LEU A 190 10.75 -9.37 15.12
N LEU A 191 11.16 -10.63 14.99
CA LEU A 191 11.01 -11.62 16.05
C LEU A 191 11.76 -11.22 17.31
N ARG A 192 13.00 -10.72 17.16
CA ARG A 192 13.82 -10.26 18.28
C ARG A 192 13.19 -9.10 19.05
N GLN A 193 12.55 -8.17 18.35
CA GLN A 193 11.88 -7.02 18.97
C GLN A 193 10.53 -7.42 19.60
N LEU A 194 9.76 -8.31 18.99
CA LEU A 194 8.52 -8.83 19.57
C LEU A 194 8.73 -9.49 20.94
N GLU A 195 9.87 -10.19 21.13
CA GLU A 195 10.24 -10.79 22.41
C GLU A 195 10.41 -9.78 23.55
N LYS A 196 10.75 -8.53 23.22
CA LYS A 196 10.97 -7.46 24.21
C LYS A 196 9.69 -6.72 24.60
N ALA A 197 8.56 -7.03 23.97
CA ALA A 197 7.29 -6.35 24.24
C ALA A 197 6.84 -6.52 25.71
N GLU A 198 6.46 -5.42 26.34
CA GLU A 198 6.05 -5.36 27.75
C GLU A 198 4.60 -4.88 27.94
N LYS A 199 4.11 -3.97 27.06
CA LYS A 199 2.82 -3.30 27.23
C LYS A 199 1.83 -3.62 26.13
N TYR A 200 2.23 -3.39 24.86
CA TYR A 200 1.36 -3.65 23.72
C TYR A 200 2.12 -3.94 22.43
N ILE A 201 1.46 -4.69 21.55
CA ILE A 201 1.92 -5.00 20.19
C ILE A 201 0.77 -4.72 19.23
N PHE A 202 0.98 -3.85 18.24
CA PHE A 202 0.05 -3.54 17.18
C PHE A 202 0.58 -4.00 15.83
N LEU A 203 -0.21 -4.79 15.09
CA LEU A 203 0.10 -5.24 13.74
C LEU A 203 -1.03 -4.87 12.79
N GLU A 204 -0.69 -4.18 11.71
CA GLU A 204 -1.56 -3.82 10.60
C GLU A 204 -0.89 -4.24 9.29
N TYR A 205 -1.46 -5.22 8.59
CA TYR A 205 -0.86 -5.78 7.38
C TYR A 205 -1.89 -6.05 6.30
N PHE A 206 -1.53 -5.72 5.04
CA PHE A 206 -2.40 -5.98 3.89
C PHE A 206 -2.57 -7.48 3.62
N ILE A 207 -1.49 -8.27 3.71
CA ILE A 207 -1.51 -9.73 3.53
C ILE A 207 -0.95 -10.40 4.78
N ILE A 208 -1.73 -11.37 5.30
CA ILE A 208 -1.29 -12.40 6.23
C ILE A 208 -1.61 -13.74 5.58
N ASP A 209 -0.62 -14.63 5.45
CA ASP A 209 -0.84 -16.02 5.01
C ASP A 209 -0.18 -16.99 6.01
N GLU A 210 -0.86 -18.08 6.32
CA GLU A 210 -0.31 -19.09 7.21
C GLU A 210 0.85 -19.83 6.54
N GLY A 211 2.01 -19.72 7.16
CA GLY A 211 3.27 -20.27 6.74
C GLY A 211 4.29 -20.22 7.87
N LEU A 212 5.55 -20.41 7.54
CA LEU A 212 6.65 -20.32 8.50
C LEU A 212 6.72 -18.93 9.14
N MET A 213 6.71 -17.88 8.32
CA MET A 213 6.84 -16.50 8.80
C MET A 213 5.74 -16.14 9.79
N TRP A 214 4.48 -16.28 9.38
CA TRP A 214 3.36 -15.96 10.26
C TRP A 214 3.28 -16.89 11.47
N GLY A 215 3.54 -18.18 11.29
CA GLY A 215 3.52 -19.18 12.38
C GLY A 215 4.50 -18.84 13.51
N ARG A 216 5.70 -18.38 13.17
CA ARG A 216 6.71 -17.94 14.16
C ARG A 216 6.29 -16.66 14.86
N ILE A 217 5.77 -15.69 14.11
CA ILE A 217 5.24 -14.45 14.69
C ILE A 217 4.08 -14.77 15.63
N LEU A 218 3.13 -15.58 15.19
CA LEU A 218 1.95 -15.94 15.98
C LEU A 218 2.31 -16.66 17.30
N GLU A 219 3.35 -17.49 17.28
CA GLU A 219 3.87 -18.15 18.49
C GLU A 219 4.30 -17.13 19.54
N VAL A 220 5.05 -16.10 19.14
CA VAL A 220 5.49 -15.02 20.03
C VAL A 220 4.28 -14.19 20.51
N LEU A 221 3.38 -13.81 19.58
CA LEU A 221 2.18 -13.04 19.92
C LEU A 221 1.28 -13.74 20.94
N ALA A 222 1.05 -15.04 20.75
CA ALA A 222 0.23 -15.85 21.66
C ALA A 222 0.86 -15.94 23.06
N ARG A 223 2.17 -16.09 23.13
CA ARG A 223 2.90 -16.09 24.41
C ARG A 223 2.83 -14.71 25.08
N LYS A 224 3.06 -13.62 24.35
CA LYS A 224 2.98 -12.26 24.88
C LYS A 224 1.55 -11.90 25.35
N ALA A 225 0.52 -12.33 24.62
CA ALA A 225 -0.86 -12.17 25.05
C ALA A 225 -1.13 -12.93 26.37
N ALA A 226 -0.60 -14.15 26.53
CA ALA A 226 -0.72 -14.92 27.77
C ALA A 226 0.08 -14.30 28.93
N GLU A 227 1.12 -13.49 28.66
CA GLU A 227 1.86 -12.68 29.64
C GLU A 227 1.13 -11.40 30.03
N GLY A 228 0.02 -11.05 29.34
CA GLY A 228 -0.81 -9.87 29.62
C GLY A 228 -0.52 -8.65 28.74
N VAL A 229 0.30 -8.81 27.70
CA VAL A 229 0.54 -7.75 26.69
C VAL A 229 -0.74 -7.54 25.86
N ASP A 230 -1.12 -6.28 25.58
CA ASP A 230 -2.27 -5.94 24.71
C ASP A 230 -1.87 -6.16 23.23
N VAL A 231 -2.19 -7.34 22.69
CA VAL A 231 -1.85 -7.71 21.31
C VAL A 231 -3.04 -7.48 20.39
N ARG A 232 -2.84 -6.63 19.37
CA ARG A 232 -3.86 -6.29 18.37
C ARG A 232 -3.35 -6.56 16.96
N VAL A 233 -4.13 -7.31 16.19
CA VAL A 233 -3.84 -7.65 14.79
C VAL A 233 -4.96 -7.11 13.91
N MET A 234 -4.60 -6.39 12.85
CA MET A 234 -5.52 -5.97 11.80
C MET A 234 -4.99 -6.40 10.44
N TYR A 235 -5.89 -6.85 9.56
CA TYR A 235 -5.55 -7.17 8.19
C TYR A 235 -6.66 -6.75 7.23
N ASP A 236 -6.30 -6.58 5.96
CA ASP A 236 -7.27 -6.22 4.92
C ASP A 236 -8.21 -7.39 4.58
N GLY A 237 -9.46 -7.07 4.30
CA GLY A 237 -10.49 -8.05 3.98
C GLY A 237 -10.22 -8.89 2.72
N THR A 238 -9.25 -8.51 1.87
CA THR A 238 -8.81 -9.35 0.75
C THR A 238 -8.22 -10.68 1.21
N CYS A 239 -7.65 -10.75 2.41
CA CYS A 239 -7.17 -12.00 3.01
C CYS A 239 -8.29 -13.05 3.15
N GLU A 240 -9.54 -12.63 3.40
CA GLU A 240 -10.68 -13.57 3.52
C GLU A 240 -10.97 -14.36 2.23
N PHE A 241 -10.48 -13.88 1.08
CA PHE A 241 -10.63 -14.58 -0.21
C PHE A 241 -9.41 -15.38 -0.58
N THR A 242 -8.23 -14.90 -0.19
CA THR A 242 -6.96 -15.42 -0.73
C THR A 242 -6.25 -16.36 0.24
N THR A 243 -6.22 -16.04 1.53
CA THR A 243 -5.30 -16.66 2.48
C THR A 243 -5.96 -17.16 3.77
N LEU A 244 -6.90 -16.40 4.35
CA LEU A 244 -7.45 -16.66 5.68
C LEU A 244 -8.96 -16.94 5.65
N PRO A 245 -9.49 -17.86 6.46
CA PRO A 245 -10.93 -18.07 6.59
C PRO A 245 -11.57 -16.95 7.42
N ARG A 246 -12.88 -16.74 7.27
CA ARG A 246 -13.64 -15.70 7.99
C ARG A 246 -13.64 -15.84 9.51
N ASP A 247 -13.52 -17.04 10.01
CA ASP A 247 -13.47 -17.31 11.45
C ASP A 247 -12.06 -17.12 12.03
N TYR A 248 -11.11 -16.64 11.23
CA TYR A 248 -9.73 -16.43 11.65
C TYR A 248 -9.59 -15.44 12.83
N PRO A 249 -10.32 -14.30 12.85
CA PRO A 249 -10.32 -13.42 14.02
C PRO A 249 -10.72 -14.15 15.31
N SER A 250 -11.78 -14.96 15.27
CA SER A 250 -12.21 -15.73 16.44
C SER A 250 -11.20 -16.81 16.87
N ARG A 251 -10.33 -17.26 15.95
CA ARG A 251 -9.24 -18.17 16.30
C ARG A 251 -8.11 -17.44 17.01
N LEU A 252 -7.78 -16.21 16.59
CA LEU A 252 -6.81 -15.36 17.28
C LEU A 252 -7.30 -14.93 18.66
N GLU A 253 -8.58 -14.58 18.79
CA GLU A 253 -9.19 -14.18 20.05
C GLU A 253 -9.11 -15.30 21.11
N LYS A 254 -9.16 -16.57 20.70
CA LYS A 254 -8.95 -17.73 21.60
C LYS A 254 -7.52 -17.81 22.14
N LEU A 255 -6.57 -17.15 21.52
CA LEU A 255 -5.18 -17.00 21.98
C LEU A 255 -4.97 -15.74 22.82
N GLY A 256 -6.04 -14.96 23.09
CA GLY A 256 -5.93 -13.67 23.77
C GLY A 256 -5.51 -12.52 22.86
N ILE A 257 -5.45 -12.73 21.55
CA ILE A 257 -5.06 -11.72 20.56
C ILE A 257 -6.32 -11.06 19.99
N GLN A 258 -6.46 -9.75 20.15
CA GLN A 258 -7.57 -9.01 19.53
C GLN A 258 -7.34 -8.93 18.02
N CYS A 259 -8.37 -9.22 17.23
CA CYS A 259 -8.24 -9.21 15.77
C CYS A 259 -9.38 -8.46 15.09
N ARG A 260 -9.05 -7.73 14.01
CA ARG A 260 -10.01 -7.04 13.15
C ARG A 260 -9.68 -7.19 11.69
N VAL A 261 -10.73 -7.15 10.87
CA VAL A 261 -10.64 -7.17 9.42
C VAL A 261 -11.09 -5.81 8.89
N PHE A 262 -10.20 -5.15 8.13
CA PHE A 262 -10.55 -3.92 7.46
C PHE A 262 -11.37 -4.21 6.20
N SER A 263 -12.50 -3.52 6.03
CA SER A 263 -13.34 -3.59 4.82
C SER A 263 -13.55 -5.03 4.30
N PRO A 264 -14.21 -5.91 5.08
CA PRO A 264 -14.52 -7.27 4.64
C PRO A 264 -15.27 -7.22 3.31
N VAL A 265 -14.86 -8.06 2.33
CA VAL A 265 -15.48 -8.05 1.02
C VAL A 265 -16.88 -8.64 1.09
N GLN A 266 -17.88 -7.88 0.63
CA GLN A 266 -19.29 -8.28 0.59
C GLN A 266 -19.74 -8.60 -0.83
N PRO A 267 -20.77 -9.45 -1.04
CA PRO A 267 -21.18 -9.95 -2.37
C PRO A 267 -21.98 -8.94 -3.21
N PHE A 268 -21.72 -7.65 -3.08
CA PHE A 268 -22.35 -6.61 -3.90
C PHE A 268 -21.28 -5.79 -4.59
N VAL A 269 -21.52 -5.42 -5.85
CA VAL A 269 -20.65 -4.48 -6.56
C VAL A 269 -20.73 -3.13 -5.83
N SER A 270 -19.64 -2.74 -5.21
CA SER A 270 -19.51 -1.48 -4.51
C SER A 270 -18.16 -0.87 -4.84
N THR A 271 -18.09 0.44 -4.96
CA THR A 271 -16.83 1.18 -5.11
C THR A 271 -15.93 1.08 -3.88
N HIS A 272 -16.46 0.60 -2.74
CA HIS A 272 -15.69 0.27 -1.53
C HIS A 272 -14.56 -0.73 -1.75
N TYR A 273 -14.64 -1.57 -2.80
CA TYR A 273 -13.59 -2.55 -3.08
C TYR A 273 -12.27 -1.94 -3.51
N ASN A 274 -12.26 -0.68 -3.92
CA ASN A 274 -11.04 0.02 -4.31
C ASN A 274 -10.27 0.55 -3.09
N TYR A 275 -10.98 0.90 -2.00
CA TYR A 275 -10.31 1.39 -0.78
C TYR A 275 -9.81 0.22 0.05
N ARG A 276 -8.49 0.04 0.07
CA ARG A 276 -7.82 -1.04 0.79
C ARG A 276 -6.80 -0.50 1.78
N ASP A 277 -6.63 -1.23 2.86
CA ASP A 277 -5.57 -0.97 3.81
C ASP A 277 -4.29 -1.66 3.34
N HIS A 278 -3.46 -0.90 2.61
CA HIS A 278 -2.20 -1.42 2.06
C HIS A 278 -1.00 -1.15 2.99
N ARG A 279 -1.23 -0.64 4.18
CA ARG A 279 -0.20 -0.39 5.19
C ARG A 279 0.41 -1.69 5.69
N LYS A 280 1.65 -1.60 6.18
CA LYS A 280 2.37 -2.67 6.86
C LYS A 280 3.05 -2.06 8.05
N ILE A 281 2.37 -2.06 9.18
CA ILE A 281 2.81 -1.41 10.41
C ILE A 281 2.92 -2.47 11.51
N LEU A 282 4.04 -2.47 12.21
CA LEU A 282 4.20 -3.10 13.51
C LEU A 282 4.66 -2.04 14.49
N VAL A 283 4.00 -1.94 15.64
CA VAL A 283 4.40 -1.07 16.75
C VAL A 283 4.53 -1.91 18.03
N ILE A 284 5.61 -1.72 18.75
CA ILE A 284 5.90 -2.37 20.03
C ILE A 284 6.10 -1.28 21.09
N ASP A 285 5.21 -1.24 22.08
CA ASP A 285 5.26 -0.35 23.25
C ASP A 285 5.39 1.16 22.96
N GLY A 286 5.13 1.59 21.70
CA GLY A 286 5.39 2.94 21.23
C GLY A 286 6.87 3.32 21.17
N LYS A 287 7.77 2.35 21.33
CA LYS A 287 9.23 2.52 21.34
C LYS A 287 9.86 2.10 20.02
N VAL A 288 9.38 1.00 19.44
CA VAL A 288 9.88 0.42 18.20
C VAL A 288 8.73 0.32 17.19
N GLY A 289 8.99 0.73 15.95
CA GLY A 289 8.05 0.64 14.85
C GLY A 289 8.69 0.10 13.57
N PHE A 290 7.98 -0.75 12.82
CA PHE A 290 8.42 -1.26 11.52
C PHE A 290 7.43 -0.86 10.44
N THR A 291 7.96 -0.51 9.26
CA THR A 291 7.17 -0.39 8.02
C THR A 291 8.00 -0.73 6.80
N GLY A 292 7.38 -0.79 5.62
CA GLY A 292 8.01 -1.11 4.34
C GLY A 292 7.14 -1.98 3.45
N GLY A 293 7.72 -2.61 2.42
CA GLY A 293 6.98 -3.41 1.45
C GLY A 293 6.57 -4.81 1.94
N VAL A 294 7.25 -5.34 2.95
CA VAL A 294 7.17 -6.75 3.40
C VAL A 294 5.87 -7.05 4.12
N ASN A 295 5.01 -7.92 3.55
CA ASN A 295 3.85 -8.51 4.22
C ASN A 295 4.23 -9.74 5.07
N LEU A 296 3.24 -10.39 5.70
CA LEU A 296 3.44 -11.56 6.57
C LEU A 296 3.06 -12.85 5.83
N ALA A 297 3.89 -13.24 4.86
CA ALA A 297 3.76 -14.48 4.10
C ALA A 297 5.14 -14.99 3.66
N ASP A 298 5.23 -16.28 3.39
CA ASP A 298 6.50 -17.00 3.19
C ASP A 298 7.26 -16.58 1.92
N GLU A 299 6.58 -16.08 0.90
CA GLU A 299 7.23 -15.52 -0.29
C GLU A 299 8.09 -14.29 0.01
N TYR A 300 7.70 -13.46 0.99
CA TYR A 300 8.44 -12.25 1.35
C TYR A 300 9.77 -12.53 2.06
N ILE A 301 9.93 -13.72 2.61
CA ILE A 301 11.20 -14.19 3.24
C ILE A 301 11.90 -15.25 2.37
N ASN A 302 11.51 -15.40 1.11
CA ASN A 302 12.05 -16.37 0.18
C ASN A 302 12.03 -17.84 0.68
N HIS A 303 11.14 -18.15 1.62
CA HIS A 303 10.89 -19.54 2.05
C HIS A 303 10.09 -20.30 1.00
N ILE A 304 9.26 -19.61 0.23
CA ILE A 304 8.53 -20.13 -0.93
C ILE A 304 8.85 -19.29 -2.15
N GLU A 305 9.29 -19.93 -3.23
CA GLU A 305 9.55 -19.28 -4.51
C GLU A 305 8.27 -19.22 -5.34
N LYS A 306 7.67 -18.02 -5.47
CA LYS A 306 6.38 -17.81 -6.17
C LYS A 306 6.54 -17.14 -7.54
N TYR A 307 7.41 -16.15 -7.65
CA TYR A 307 7.72 -15.38 -8.86
C TYR A 307 9.24 -15.20 -9.01
N GLY A 308 10.01 -16.27 -8.83
CA GLY A 308 11.43 -16.19 -8.62
C GLY A 308 11.76 -15.62 -7.23
N ARG A 309 12.97 -15.13 -7.06
CA ARG A 309 13.40 -14.50 -5.81
C ARG A 309 12.60 -13.25 -5.53
N TRP A 310 12.21 -13.03 -4.28
CA TRP A 310 11.47 -11.86 -3.83
C TRP A 310 12.43 -10.83 -3.25
N LYS A 311 12.46 -9.62 -3.84
CA LYS A 311 13.24 -8.48 -3.36
C LYS A 311 12.31 -7.46 -2.74
N ASP A 312 12.45 -7.23 -1.45
CA ASP A 312 11.70 -6.22 -0.72
C ASP A 312 12.61 -5.42 0.21
N ALA A 313 12.06 -4.38 0.82
CA ALA A 313 12.74 -3.52 1.76
C ALA A 313 11.83 -3.08 2.90
N ALA A 314 12.43 -2.78 4.05
CA ALA A 314 11.74 -2.26 5.21
C ALA A 314 12.64 -1.36 6.05
N VAL A 315 12.04 -0.60 6.96
CA VAL A 315 12.74 0.15 8.00
C VAL A 315 12.16 -0.18 9.38
N MET A 316 13.03 -0.13 10.38
CA MET A 316 12.68 -0.09 11.79
C MET A 316 13.05 1.28 12.34
N LEU A 317 12.14 1.86 13.09
CA LEU A 317 12.35 3.08 13.84
C LEU A 317 12.40 2.73 15.34
N GLU A 318 13.37 3.29 16.05
CA GLU A 318 13.43 3.24 17.51
C GLU A 318 13.55 4.67 18.01
N GLY A 319 12.49 5.19 18.64
CA GLY A 319 12.48 6.57 19.11
C GLY A 319 11.16 7.31 18.91
N GLU A 320 11.23 8.64 18.91
CA GLU A 320 10.07 9.54 18.91
C GLU A 320 9.18 9.39 17.66
N ALA A 321 9.78 9.09 16.51
CA ALA A 321 9.05 8.92 15.25
C ALA A 321 8.20 7.64 15.17
N VAL A 322 8.18 6.79 16.19
CA VAL A 322 7.24 5.66 16.30
C VAL A 322 5.81 6.13 16.58
N ARG A 323 5.65 7.33 17.16
CA ARG A 323 4.35 7.89 17.51
C ARG A 323 3.40 8.04 16.31
N PRO A 324 3.78 8.58 15.14
CA PRO A 324 2.93 8.60 13.96
C PRO A 324 2.45 7.22 13.51
N LEU A 325 3.31 6.19 13.53
CA LEU A 325 2.90 4.81 13.20
C LEU A 325 1.86 4.27 14.20
N THR A 326 2.01 4.61 15.48
CA THR A 326 1.04 4.25 16.52
C THR A 326 -0.32 4.92 16.24
N ILE A 327 -0.31 6.19 15.87
CA ILE A 327 -1.52 6.95 15.54
C ILE A 327 -2.21 6.36 14.31
N LEU A 328 -1.45 6.08 13.25
CA LEU A 328 -1.98 5.49 12.02
C LEU A 328 -2.68 4.14 12.28
N PHE A 329 -2.09 3.28 13.11
CA PHE A 329 -2.73 2.04 13.53
C PHE A 329 -4.03 2.31 14.32
N LEU A 330 -3.98 3.21 15.30
CA LEU A 330 -5.13 3.49 16.16
C LEU A 330 -6.29 4.15 15.40
N GLU A 331 -6.03 4.97 14.39
CA GLU A 331 -7.05 5.51 13.48
C GLU A 331 -7.84 4.38 12.81
N MET A 332 -7.14 3.46 12.15
CA MET A 332 -7.77 2.35 11.44
C MET A 332 -8.47 1.39 12.41
N TRP A 333 -7.84 1.12 13.55
CA TRP A 333 -8.43 0.29 14.61
C TRP A 333 -9.73 0.87 15.16
N SER A 334 -9.86 2.19 15.19
CA SER A 334 -11.00 2.92 15.75
C SER A 334 -12.14 3.18 14.77
N ILE A 335 -12.05 2.76 13.51
CA ILE A 335 -13.11 2.97 12.50
C ILE A 335 -14.46 2.43 13.01
N LEU A 336 -14.47 1.26 13.66
CA LEU A 336 -15.68 0.59 14.14
C LEU A 336 -15.90 0.70 15.68
N ARG A 337 -15.07 1.49 16.38
CA ARG A 337 -15.15 1.66 17.85
C ARG A 337 -14.81 3.08 18.26
N GLU A 338 -15.02 3.39 19.53
CA GLU A 338 -14.50 4.61 20.12
C GLU A 338 -12.97 4.60 20.14
N PRO A 339 -12.31 5.73 19.84
CA PRO A 339 -10.86 5.84 19.81
C PRO A 339 -10.28 5.71 21.23
N GLU A 340 -9.14 5.04 21.32
CA GLU A 340 -8.40 4.85 22.57
C GLU A 340 -7.04 5.59 22.51
N PHE A 341 -6.95 6.71 21.80
CA PHE A 341 -5.70 7.44 21.60
C PHE A 341 -5.00 7.80 22.91
N GLU A 342 -5.73 8.36 23.87
CA GLU A 342 -5.16 8.79 25.14
C GLU A 342 -4.49 7.65 25.90
N LYS A 343 -5.05 6.45 25.86
CA LYS A 343 -4.52 5.27 26.55
C LYS A 343 -3.07 4.97 26.12
N PHE A 344 -2.75 5.16 24.83
CA PHE A 344 -1.47 4.77 24.25
C PHE A 344 -0.52 5.95 23.99
N LEU A 345 -1.06 7.17 23.90
CA LEU A 345 -0.31 8.36 23.53
C LEU A 345 -0.03 9.31 24.72
N SER A 346 -0.58 9.04 25.89
CA SER A 346 -0.32 9.83 27.11
C SER A 346 1.08 9.65 27.69
N VAL A 347 1.78 8.57 27.30
CA VAL A 347 3.15 8.31 27.72
C VAL A 347 4.10 9.18 26.89
N PRO A 348 5.12 9.83 27.51
CA PRO A 348 6.13 10.56 26.75
C PRO A 348 6.77 9.66 25.69
N PRO A 349 7.08 10.20 24.50
CA PRO A 349 7.77 9.44 23.47
C PRO A 349 9.10 8.88 23.96
N HIS A 350 9.42 7.67 23.54
CA HIS A 350 10.77 7.14 23.73
C HIS A 350 11.75 7.94 22.87
N SER A 351 12.81 8.46 23.45
CA SER A 351 13.78 9.29 22.73
C SER A 351 15.11 8.55 22.63
N VAL A 352 15.62 8.42 21.42
CA VAL A 352 16.91 7.79 21.12
C VAL A 352 17.77 8.80 20.38
N PRO A 353 18.90 9.25 20.93
CA PRO A 353 19.78 10.17 20.23
C PRO A 353 20.27 9.56 18.90
N ALA A 354 20.01 10.25 17.80
CA ALA A 354 20.35 9.81 16.45
C ALA A 354 20.64 11.00 15.54
N GLU A 355 21.31 10.74 14.42
CA GLU A 355 21.58 11.73 13.40
C GLU A 355 20.42 11.83 12.40
N GLY A 356 20.24 13.02 11.81
CA GLY A 356 19.25 13.28 10.79
C GLY A 356 17.83 13.43 11.32
N PHE A 357 16.86 13.27 10.41
CA PHE A 357 15.46 13.51 10.65
C PHE A 357 14.61 12.39 10.03
N ALA A 358 13.57 11.97 10.71
CA ALA A 358 12.59 11.00 10.21
C ALA A 358 11.17 11.56 10.33
N ALA A 359 10.36 11.39 9.29
CA ALA A 359 8.94 11.75 9.28
C ALA A 359 8.12 10.60 8.71
N PRO A 360 7.61 9.70 9.55
CA PRO A 360 6.60 8.76 9.14
C PRO A 360 5.30 9.49 8.79
N TYR A 361 4.70 9.14 7.66
CA TYR A 361 3.46 9.73 7.20
C TYR A 361 2.51 8.66 6.63
N GLY A 362 1.23 8.98 6.64
CA GLY A 362 0.18 8.18 6.01
C GLY A 362 -0.38 8.88 4.78
N ASP A 363 -1.01 8.10 3.92
CA ASP A 363 -1.84 8.57 2.82
C ASP A 363 -3.25 8.00 2.99
N CYS A 364 -4.27 8.83 2.74
CA CYS A 364 -5.66 8.49 2.95
C CYS A 364 -6.47 8.81 1.69
N PRO A 365 -7.09 7.83 1.03
CA PRO A 365 -7.83 8.06 -0.21
C PRO A 365 -9.15 8.83 -0.02
N LEU A 366 -9.51 9.20 1.22
CA LEU A 366 -10.81 9.76 1.56
C LEU A 366 -10.75 11.26 1.94
N ASP A 367 -9.57 11.83 2.12
CA ASP A 367 -9.42 13.23 2.54
C ASP A 367 -9.21 14.22 1.38
N GLY A 368 -8.89 13.70 0.18
CA GLY A 368 -8.70 14.50 -1.03
C GLY A 368 -7.26 14.96 -1.26
N GLU A 369 -6.32 14.64 -0.35
CA GLU A 369 -4.90 14.85 -0.52
C GLU A 369 -4.23 13.57 -1.07
N ARG A 370 -3.11 13.72 -1.78
CA ARG A 370 -2.30 12.63 -2.33
C ARG A 370 -0.90 12.75 -1.77
N VAL A 371 -0.79 12.46 -0.49
CA VAL A 371 0.44 12.76 0.27
C VAL A 371 1.65 12.03 -0.30
N GLY A 372 1.49 10.75 -0.62
CA GLY A 372 2.56 9.94 -1.20
C GLY A 372 3.06 10.47 -2.53
N GLU A 373 2.14 10.85 -3.42
CA GLU A 373 2.47 11.44 -4.71
C GLU A 373 3.19 12.79 -4.56
N MET A 374 2.70 13.66 -3.68
CA MET A 374 3.31 14.97 -3.45
C MET A 374 4.72 14.85 -2.88
N VAL A 375 4.97 13.90 -1.99
CA VAL A 375 6.32 13.61 -1.48
C VAL A 375 7.24 13.16 -2.63
N TYR A 376 6.80 12.27 -3.51
CA TYR A 376 7.60 11.80 -4.64
C TYR A 376 7.89 12.90 -5.65
N ILE A 377 6.90 13.73 -5.97
CA ILE A 377 7.08 14.90 -6.87
C ILE A 377 8.05 15.92 -6.25
N ASP A 378 7.95 16.18 -4.95
CA ASP A 378 8.85 17.10 -4.27
C ASP A 378 10.31 16.61 -4.31
N LEU A 379 10.54 15.32 -4.03
CA LEU A 379 11.87 14.71 -4.13
C LEU A 379 12.44 14.79 -5.56
N LEU A 380 11.63 14.45 -6.57
CA LEU A 380 12.02 14.56 -7.99
C LEU A 380 12.39 15.99 -8.38
N ASN A 381 11.64 16.98 -7.88
CA ASN A 381 11.90 18.39 -8.19
C ASN A 381 13.14 18.95 -7.48
N ARG A 382 13.47 18.44 -6.30
CA ARG A 382 14.63 18.89 -5.50
C ARG A 382 15.92 18.13 -5.78
N ALA A 383 15.84 16.94 -6.36
CA ALA A 383 17.02 16.14 -6.72
C ALA A 383 18.00 16.93 -7.58
N LYS A 384 19.29 16.83 -7.31
CA LYS A 384 20.38 17.56 -7.97
C LYS A 384 21.34 16.65 -8.73
N ARG A 385 21.65 15.46 -8.22
CA ARG A 385 22.60 14.51 -8.79
C ARG A 385 21.89 13.26 -9.27
N TYR A 386 21.16 12.61 -8.39
CA TYR A 386 20.46 11.37 -8.70
C TYR A 386 19.20 11.17 -7.86
N ILE A 387 18.30 10.38 -8.41
CA ILE A 387 17.19 9.76 -7.69
C ILE A 387 17.04 8.31 -8.17
N HIS A 388 17.23 7.37 -7.27
CA HIS A 388 17.17 5.94 -7.53
C HIS A 388 15.92 5.35 -6.89
N ILE A 389 15.17 4.58 -7.69
CA ILE A 389 13.81 4.14 -7.32
C ILE A 389 13.69 2.63 -7.52
N MET A 390 13.21 1.91 -6.49
CA MET A 390 12.73 0.53 -6.63
C MET A 390 11.22 0.49 -6.43
N THR A 391 10.48 -0.07 -7.38
CA THR A 391 9.02 -0.20 -7.31
C THR A 391 8.53 -1.43 -8.06
N PRO A 392 7.46 -2.13 -7.58
CA PRO A 392 6.90 -3.28 -8.29
C PRO A 392 6.08 -2.91 -9.52
N TYR A 393 5.51 -1.72 -9.54
CA TYR A 393 4.60 -1.26 -10.58
C TYR A 393 4.97 0.13 -11.06
N LEU A 394 4.69 0.40 -12.34
CA LEU A 394 4.91 1.69 -12.99
C LEU A 394 3.68 2.03 -13.84
N ILE A 395 2.64 2.51 -13.18
CA ILE A 395 1.36 2.88 -13.81
C ILE A 395 1.10 4.34 -13.43
N LEU A 396 1.78 5.23 -14.13
CA LEU A 396 1.88 6.65 -13.79
C LEU A 396 0.67 7.45 -14.28
N ASP A 397 0.33 8.46 -13.51
CA ASP A 397 -0.45 9.60 -13.99
C ASP A 397 0.44 10.62 -14.74
N GLY A 398 -0.16 11.69 -15.22
CA GLY A 398 0.56 12.70 -15.99
C GLY A 398 1.51 13.54 -15.16
N GLU A 399 1.19 13.77 -13.90
CA GLU A 399 1.96 14.59 -12.95
C GLU A 399 3.29 13.92 -12.59
N LEU A 400 3.25 12.64 -12.17
CA LEU A 400 4.45 11.87 -11.87
C LEU A 400 5.29 11.55 -13.12
N GLU A 401 4.64 11.21 -14.25
CA GLU A 401 5.36 11.00 -15.50
C GLU A 401 6.12 12.27 -15.90
N THR A 402 5.50 13.44 -15.78
CA THR A 402 6.14 14.73 -16.06
C THR A 402 7.28 15.03 -15.09
N ALA A 403 7.10 14.77 -13.80
CA ALA A 403 8.13 15.02 -12.79
C ALA A 403 9.39 14.14 -13.03
N LEU A 404 9.21 12.84 -13.34
CA LEU A 404 10.30 11.93 -13.67
C LEU A 404 11.09 12.40 -14.89
N LYS A 405 10.38 12.76 -15.98
CA LYS A 405 11.00 13.26 -17.21
C LYS A 405 11.76 14.57 -16.97
N PHE A 406 11.12 15.52 -16.31
CA PHE A 406 11.71 16.82 -16.04
C PHE A 406 12.96 16.72 -15.16
N ALA A 407 12.97 15.82 -14.17
CA ALA A 407 14.17 15.56 -13.38
C ALA A 407 15.33 15.04 -14.26
N ALA A 408 15.08 14.06 -15.14
CA ALA A 408 16.08 13.53 -16.05
C ALA A 408 16.56 14.59 -17.06
N GLU A 409 15.65 15.36 -17.67
CA GLU A 409 15.97 16.42 -18.63
C GLU A 409 16.76 17.58 -18.00
N ARG A 410 16.66 17.79 -16.67
CA ARG A 410 17.53 18.72 -15.91
C ARG A 410 18.94 18.17 -15.68
N GLY A 411 19.23 16.92 -16.06
CA GLY A 411 20.51 16.27 -15.85
C GLY A 411 20.63 15.46 -14.56
N VAL A 412 19.52 15.22 -13.85
CA VAL A 412 19.49 14.31 -12.71
C VAL A 412 19.53 12.86 -13.20
N ASP A 413 20.35 12.01 -12.61
CA ASP A 413 20.34 10.57 -12.88
C ASP A 413 19.10 9.92 -12.26
N VAL A 414 18.03 9.81 -13.04
CA VAL A 414 16.79 9.16 -12.64
C VAL A 414 16.84 7.70 -13.07
N HIS A 415 16.90 6.77 -12.10
CA HIS A 415 17.05 5.35 -12.40
C HIS A 415 16.03 4.50 -11.65
N LEU A 416 15.21 3.74 -12.39
CA LEU A 416 14.18 2.86 -11.87
C LEU A 416 14.58 1.40 -11.99
N ILE A 417 14.45 0.63 -10.91
CA ILE A 417 14.50 -0.84 -10.93
C ILE A 417 13.09 -1.40 -10.80
N LEU A 418 12.70 -2.22 -11.78
CA LEU A 418 11.38 -2.87 -11.89
C LEU A 418 11.55 -4.39 -11.94
N PRO A 419 10.50 -5.19 -11.65
CA PRO A 419 10.60 -6.64 -11.76
C PRO A 419 10.60 -7.10 -13.22
N HIS A 420 11.49 -8.06 -13.55
CA HIS A 420 11.43 -8.78 -14.82
C HIS A 420 10.36 -9.88 -14.81
N VAL A 421 10.18 -10.55 -13.70
CA VAL A 421 9.14 -11.60 -13.51
C VAL A 421 7.92 -10.96 -12.81
N PRO A 422 6.81 -10.72 -13.54
CA PRO A 422 5.66 -10.05 -12.97
C PRO A 422 4.77 -10.99 -12.14
N ASP A 423 4.18 -10.48 -11.05
CA ASP A 423 3.08 -11.13 -10.33
C ASP A 423 1.75 -11.00 -11.10
N LYS A 424 1.55 -9.87 -11.80
CA LYS A 424 0.35 -9.54 -12.58
C LYS A 424 0.72 -9.13 -14.00
N LYS A 425 0.40 -9.99 -14.97
CA LYS A 425 0.71 -9.73 -16.40
C LYS A 425 0.10 -8.44 -16.92
N PHE A 426 -1.08 -8.04 -16.44
CA PHE A 426 -1.74 -6.81 -16.86
C PHE A 426 -1.01 -5.55 -16.36
N ALA A 427 -0.60 -5.53 -15.09
CA ALA A 427 0.19 -4.43 -14.53
C ALA A 427 1.54 -4.30 -15.24
N TYR A 428 2.18 -5.42 -15.57
CA TYR A 428 3.42 -5.45 -16.35
C TYR A 428 3.23 -4.89 -17.77
N ALA A 429 2.13 -5.26 -18.45
CA ALA A 429 1.82 -4.70 -19.76
C ALA A 429 1.61 -3.18 -19.72
N LEU A 430 0.91 -2.70 -18.68
CA LEU A 430 0.72 -1.26 -18.46
C LEU A 430 2.04 -0.55 -18.18
N ALA A 431 2.88 -1.07 -17.30
CA ALA A 431 4.19 -0.49 -17.00
C ALA A 431 5.02 -0.27 -18.27
N LYS A 432 5.08 -1.28 -19.14
CA LYS A 432 5.83 -1.19 -20.41
C LYS A 432 5.30 -0.12 -21.37
N THR A 433 4.07 0.34 -21.25
CA THR A 433 3.55 1.45 -22.07
C THR A 433 4.17 2.81 -21.73
N HIS A 434 4.72 2.96 -20.51
CA HIS A 434 5.41 4.17 -20.07
C HIS A 434 6.91 4.17 -20.40
N TYR A 435 7.51 2.98 -20.62
CA TYR A 435 8.95 2.85 -20.78
C TYR A 435 9.53 3.75 -21.88
N LYS A 436 8.96 3.68 -23.08
CA LYS A 436 9.51 4.44 -24.22
C LYS A 436 9.54 5.95 -23.92
N SER A 437 8.46 6.48 -23.39
CA SER A 437 8.33 7.91 -23.09
C SER A 437 9.32 8.39 -22.03
N LEU A 438 9.58 7.57 -21.01
CA LEU A 438 10.55 7.84 -19.96
C LEU A 438 11.99 7.72 -20.45
N LEU A 439 12.31 6.64 -21.17
CA LEU A 439 13.63 6.40 -21.75
C LEU A 439 14.04 7.51 -22.74
N ASP A 440 13.09 7.95 -23.59
CA ASP A 440 13.34 9.05 -24.56
C ASP A 440 13.67 10.38 -23.85
N SER A 441 13.22 10.59 -22.61
CA SER A 441 13.55 11.77 -21.77
C SER A 441 14.80 11.59 -20.91
N GLY A 442 15.51 10.46 -21.02
CA GLY A 442 16.75 10.20 -20.29
C GLY A 442 16.58 9.48 -18.96
N VAL A 443 15.36 9.09 -18.59
CA VAL A 443 15.13 8.22 -17.43
C VAL A 443 15.68 6.82 -17.73
N LYS A 444 16.47 6.25 -16.83
CA LYS A 444 17.00 4.89 -16.93
C LYS A 444 16.01 3.89 -16.33
N ILE A 445 15.82 2.77 -17.00
CA ILE A 445 14.97 1.67 -16.54
C ILE A 445 15.74 0.38 -16.63
N SER A 446 15.80 -0.36 -15.51
CA SER A 446 16.43 -1.67 -15.44
C SER A 446 15.47 -2.69 -14.86
N GLU A 447 15.40 -3.88 -15.44
CA GLU A 447 14.56 -4.98 -15.00
C GLU A 447 15.38 -6.01 -14.22
N TRP A 448 15.04 -6.24 -12.96
CA TRP A 448 15.71 -7.20 -12.10
C TRP A 448 15.38 -8.63 -12.48
N LEU A 449 16.39 -9.37 -12.95
CA LEU A 449 16.24 -10.69 -13.58
C LEU A 449 15.90 -11.84 -12.60
N PRO A 450 16.41 -11.86 -11.35
CA PRO A 450 16.20 -13.02 -10.46
C PRO A 450 14.76 -13.27 -10.04
N GLY A 451 13.85 -12.28 -10.18
CA GLY A 451 12.46 -12.48 -9.78
C GLY A 451 11.66 -11.19 -9.68
N PHE A 452 10.94 -11.03 -8.56
CA PHE A 452 9.99 -9.94 -8.34
C PHE A 452 10.51 -8.90 -7.35
N VAL A 453 10.74 -7.68 -7.82
CA VAL A 453 11.03 -6.52 -6.96
C VAL A 453 9.72 -5.98 -6.40
N HIS A 454 9.57 -6.04 -5.08
CA HIS A 454 8.40 -5.51 -4.39
C HIS A 454 8.74 -4.34 -3.44
N ALA A 455 9.99 -3.93 -3.36
CA ALA A 455 10.42 -2.76 -2.59
C ALA A 455 9.77 -1.47 -3.10
N LYS A 456 9.49 -0.52 -2.23
CA LYS A 456 9.05 0.84 -2.53
C LYS A 456 10.04 1.77 -1.84
N VAL A 457 11.07 2.12 -2.59
CA VAL A 457 12.23 2.85 -2.09
C VAL A 457 12.57 3.96 -3.06
N PHE A 458 12.80 5.15 -2.52
CA PHE A 458 13.40 6.29 -3.17
C PHE A 458 14.64 6.69 -2.39
N VAL A 459 15.76 6.89 -3.06
CA VAL A 459 16.97 7.45 -2.45
C VAL A 459 17.51 8.57 -3.32
N VAL A 460 17.85 9.69 -2.70
CA VAL A 460 18.15 10.96 -3.39
C VAL A 460 19.42 11.57 -2.81
N ASP A 461 20.40 11.82 -3.70
CA ASP A 461 21.58 12.66 -3.44
C ASP A 461 22.38 12.30 -2.17
N ASP A 462 22.38 11.06 -1.73
CA ASP A 462 22.96 10.54 -0.46
C ASP A 462 22.40 11.17 0.82
N SER A 463 21.33 11.96 0.72
CA SER A 463 20.85 12.79 1.84
C SER A 463 19.38 12.59 2.17
N GLU A 464 18.58 12.06 1.25
CA GLU A 464 17.16 11.81 1.50
C GLU A 464 16.76 10.41 1.02
N ALA A 465 15.81 9.81 1.72
CA ALA A 465 15.19 8.57 1.26
C ALA A 465 13.72 8.47 1.71
N VAL A 466 12.95 7.67 0.98
CA VAL A 466 11.62 7.22 1.37
C VAL A 466 11.57 5.70 1.29
N VAL A 467 11.09 5.07 2.35
CA VAL A 467 10.80 3.63 2.40
C VAL A 467 9.39 3.43 2.95
N GLY A 468 8.57 2.67 2.25
CA GLY A 468 7.19 2.48 2.70
C GLY A 468 6.40 1.47 1.89
N THR A 469 5.09 1.73 1.80
CA THR A 469 4.13 0.83 1.17
C THR A 469 3.65 1.33 -0.19
N ILE A 470 3.91 2.60 -0.55
CA ILE A 470 3.33 3.35 -1.67
C ILE A 470 4.00 2.96 -2.99
N ASN A 471 3.27 2.28 -3.86
CA ASN A 471 3.72 1.96 -5.22
C ASN A 471 3.57 3.15 -6.17
N LEU A 472 4.25 3.11 -7.31
CA LEU A 472 4.00 4.00 -8.45
C LEU A 472 2.85 3.45 -9.32
N ASP A 473 1.66 3.36 -8.74
CA ASP A 473 0.43 2.96 -9.45
C ASP A 473 -0.81 3.69 -8.92
N TYR A 474 -1.87 3.77 -9.76
CA TYR A 474 -3.10 4.47 -9.40
C TYR A 474 -3.75 3.97 -8.10
N ARG A 475 -3.65 2.67 -7.80
CA ARG A 475 -4.26 2.13 -6.58
C ARG A 475 -3.59 2.69 -5.34
N SER A 476 -2.26 2.68 -5.31
CA SER A 476 -1.51 3.22 -4.18
C SER A 476 -1.69 4.73 -4.05
N LEU A 477 -1.68 5.46 -5.16
CA LEU A 477 -1.72 6.93 -5.14
C LEU A 477 -3.12 7.52 -4.92
N TYR A 478 -4.20 6.76 -5.24
CA TYR A 478 -5.57 7.31 -5.25
C TYR A 478 -6.59 6.53 -4.42
N HIS A 479 -6.31 5.25 -4.10
CA HIS A 479 -7.34 4.36 -3.57
C HIS A 479 -6.98 3.61 -2.29
N HIS A 480 -5.70 3.53 -1.95
CA HIS A 480 -5.27 2.77 -0.78
C HIS A 480 -4.97 3.69 0.41
N PHE A 481 -5.19 3.16 1.61
CA PHE A 481 -4.51 3.68 2.79
C PHE A 481 -3.09 3.17 2.75
N GLU A 482 -2.14 4.08 2.76
CA GLU A 482 -0.71 3.80 2.63
C GLU A 482 0.07 4.46 3.77
N ASN A 483 1.33 4.08 3.92
CA ASN A 483 2.26 4.80 4.78
C ASN A 483 3.70 4.67 4.29
N ALA A 484 4.52 5.66 4.61
CA ALA A 484 5.95 5.61 4.36
C ALA A 484 6.72 6.42 5.43
N VAL A 485 8.03 6.30 5.41
CA VAL A 485 8.95 7.12 6.21
C VAL A 485 9.81 7.91 5.27
N TRP A 486 9.70 9.23 5.32
CA TRP A 486 10.67 10.12 4.73
C TRP A 486 11.81 10.35 5.71
N MET A 487 13.04 10.26 5.23
CA MET A 487 14.28 10.37 6.00
C MET A 487 15.18 11.43 5.38
N LYS A 488 15.81 12.24 6.21
CA LYS A 488 16.78 13.27 5.81
C LYS A 488 18.04 13.14 6.68
N ASP A 489 19.17 12.93 6.02
CA ASP A 489 20.50 12.84 6.64
C ASP A 489 20.61 11.78 7.76
N THR A 490 19.80 10.72 7.69
CA THR A 490 19.87 9.59 8.62
C THR A 490 21.01 8.63 8.24
N THR A 491 21.58 7.97 9.24
CA THR A 491 22.73 7.05 9.10
C THR A 491 22.46 5.86 8.20
N CYS A 492 21.18 5.49 7.95
CA CYS A 492 20.80 4.37 7.10
C CYS A 492 20.78 4.69 5.59
N ILE A 493 20.75 5.95 5.17
CA ILE A 493 20.63 6.34 3.75
C ILE A 493 21.75 5.73 2.87
N PRO A 494 23.03 5.74 3.28
CA PRO A 494 24.08 5.08 2.49
C PRO A 494 23.87 3.57 2.30
N ALA A 495 23.20 2.90 3.27
CA ALA A 495 22.89 1.49 3.14
C ALA A 495 21.74 1.25 2.13
N ILE A 496 20.80 2.19 2.01
CA ILE A 496 19.72 2.14 1.01
C ILE A 496 20.30 2.28 -0.40
N GLU A 497 21.18 3.27 -0.61
CA GLU A 497 21.85 3.46 -1.90
C GLU A 497 22.73 2.26 -2.26
N LYS A 498 23.49 1.73 -1.32
CA LYS A 498 24.29 0.52 -1.52
C LYS A 498 23.43 -0.69 -1.93
N ASP A 499 22.24 -0.83 -1.34
CA ASP A 499 21.31 -1.91 -1.69
C ASP A 499 20.73 -1.73 -3.10
N PHE A 500 20.43 -0.48 -3.51
CA PHE A 500 20.04 -0.17 -4.88
C PHE A 500 21.14 -0.59 -5.88
N GLN A 501 22.38 -0.14 -5.65
CA GLN A 501 23.52 -0.45 -6.54
C GLN A 501 23.76 -1.97 -6.61
N LYS A 502 23.72 -2.68 -5.48
CA LYS A 502 23.85 -4.12 -5.45
C LYS A 502 22.70 -4.84 -6.18
N THR A 503 21.49 -4.30 -6.13
CA THR A 503 20.33 -4.86 -6.84
C THR A 503 20.49 -4.65 -8.35
N LEU A 504 21.04 -3.50 -8.74
CA LEU A 504 21.30 -3.14 -10.13
C LEU A 504 22.29 -4.10 -10.82
N GLU A 505 23.27 -4.67 -10.10
CA GLU A 505 24.20 -5.67 -10.64
C GLU A 505 23.50 -6.90 -11.27
N PHE A 506 22.27 -7.19 -10.85
CA PHE A 506 21.46 -8.31 -11.34
C PHE A 506 20.33 -7.87 -12.28
N CYS A 507 20.40 -6.65 -12.79
CA CYS A 507 19.39 -6.11 -13.68
C CYS A 507 19.83 -6.17 -15.14
N ARG A 508 18.86 -6.10 -16.03
CA ARG A 508 19.02 -5.86 -17.45
C ARG A 508 18.53 -4.45 -17.75
N ASP A 509 19.35 -3.65 -18.36
CA ASP A 509 18.96 -2.33 -18.84
C ASP A 509 17.99 -2.43 -20.01
N VAL A 510 17.02 -1.54 -20.04
CA VAL A 510 16.01 -1.46 -21.10
C VAL A 510 16.35 -0.31 -22.04
N GLU A 511 16.53 -0.64 -23.33
CA GLU A 511 16.77 0.33 -24.39
C GLU A 511 15.44 0.90 -24.93
N PRO A 512 15.42 2.13 -25.50
CA PRO A 512 14.20 2.77 -26.03
C PRO A 512 13.75 2.16 -27.38
N THR A 513 13.98 0.86 -27.56
CA THR A 513 13.60 0.11 -28.76
C THR A 513 12.40 -0.78 -28.47
N ARG A 514 11.58 -1.01 -29.49
CA ARG A 514 10.41 -1.89 -29.36
C ARG A 514 10.80 -3.31 -28.94
N GLU A 515 11.92 -3.81 -29.45
CA GLU A 515 12.42 -5.16 -29.15
C GLU A 515 12.83 -5.25 -27.68
N SER A 516 13.62 -4.31 -27.19
CA SER A 516 14.07 -4.28 -25.79
C SER A 516 12.89 -4.16 -24.80
N ILE A 517 11.92 -3.30 -25.12
CA ILE A 517 10.75 -3.08 -24.25
C ILE A 517 9.80 -4.30 -24.25
N TRP A 518 9.45 -4.80 -25.43
CA TRP A 518 8.35 -5.78 -25.57
C TRP A 518 8.83 -7.22 -25.80
N GLU A 519 10.12 -7.45 -26.08
CA GLU A 519 10.73 -8.77 -26.29
C GLU A 519 9.93 -9.64 -27.31
N GLY A 520 9.45 -9.02 -28.39
CA GLY A 520 8.62 -9.71 -29.39
C GLY A 520 7.20 -10.07 -28.94
N LYS A 521 6.78 -9.71 -27.71
CA LYS A 521 5.46 -10.06 -27.14
C LYS A 521 4.34 -9.15 -27.67
N VAL A 522 3.94 -9.31 -28.94
CA VAL A 522 2.96 -8.44 -29.62
C VAL A 522 1.60 -8.40 -28.91
N LEU A 523 1.11 -9.53 -28.43
CA LEU A 523 -0.18 -9.58 -27.70
C LEU A 523 -0.13 -8.81 -26.38
N LEU A 524 0.99 -8.86 -25.67
CA LEU A 524 1.21 -8.09 -24.45
C LEU A 524 1.20 -6.59 -24.74
N HIS A 525 1.83 -6.17 -25.85
CA HIS A 525 1.83 -4.78 -26.29
C HIS A 525 0.41 -4.27 -26.59
N LEU A 526 -0.36 -5.02 -27.38
CA LEU A 526 -1.75 -4.66 -27.68
C LEU A 526 -2.62 -4.60 -26.42
N ALA A 527 -2.44 -5.56 -25.51
CA ALA A 527 -3.12 -5.56 -24.21
C ALA A 527 -2.75 -4.30 -23.40
N GLY A 528 -1.48 -3.93 -23.35
CA GLY A 528 -1.03 -2.70 -22.65
C GLY A 528 -1.70 -1.44 -23.20
N ILE A 529 -1.76 -1.28 -24.51
CA ILE A 529 -2.42 -0.12 -25.16
C ILE A 529 -3.91 -0.05 -24.77
N LEU A 530 -4.62 -1.17 -24.82
CA LEU A 530 -6.04 -1.21 -24.44
C LEU A 530 -6.26 -0.94 -22.95
N LEU A 531 -5.42 -1.55 -22.10
CA LEU A 531 -5.49 -1.37 -20.66
C LEU A 531 -5.17 0.06 -20.22
N LYS A 532 -4.34 0.79 -20.97
CA LYS A 532 -4.00 2.19 -20.66
C LYS A 532 -5.24 3.09 -20.63
N VAL A 533 -6.26 2.79 -21.44
CA VAL A 533 -7.53 3.53 -21.46
C VAL A 533 -8.30 3.39 -20.14
N ILE A 534 -8.20 2.23 -19.47
CA ILE A 534 -8.95 1.93 -18.24
C ILE A 534 -8.06 1.93 -16.99
N ALA A 535 -6.77 2.21 -17.13
CA ALA A 535 -5.81 2.20 -16.03
C ALA A 535 -6.25 3.03 -14.79
N PRO A 536 -6.85 4.23 -14.94
CA PRO A 536 -7.34 5.01 -13.80
C PRO A 536 -8.53 4.38 -13.06
N LEU A 537 -9.14 3.33 -13.60
CA LEU A 537 -10.25 2.60 -12.97
C LEU A 537 -9.81 1.25 -12.37
N LEU A 538 -8.58 0.81 -12.67
CA LEU A 538 -7.98 -0.42 -12.18
C LEU A 538 -7.28 -0.21 -10.85
#